data_92893e35909da99355b6750003003082
#
_entry.id   92893e35909da99355b6750003003082
#
_cell.length_a   1.000
_cell.length_b   1.000
_cell.length_c   1.000
_cell.angle_alpha   90.00
_cell.angle_beta   90.00
_cell.angle_gamma   90.00
#
_symmetry.space_group_name_H-M   'P 1'
#
loop_
_entity.id
_entity.type
_entity.pdbx_description
1 polymer ?
#
loop_
_entity_poly.entity_id
_entity_poly.type
_entity_poly.pdbx_seq_one_letter_code
_entity_poly.pdbx_strand_id
1 'polypeptide(L)'
;METSTPLIMENTSDKNTATFTHLSTLTQYIIPFGNYIFPILIWTSYKDKSEFVNHHGKQTLNFQLSLLLYSLVLALIAIPVFVAVFLQNLPMEAFFNDHNFEIRNFDFQGNIGLLTIGGTAVVLFGLLKVVEFFLVIYASIKTSNGELYKYPLTIPFIK
;
A
#
# COMPACT_ATOMS: atom_id res chain seq x y z
N MET A 1 -16.08 -40.05 17.34
CA MET A 1 -14.63 -39.85 17.36
C MET A 1 -14.40 -38.40 16.88
N GLU A 2 -14.40 -37.48 17.83
CA GLU A 2 -14.01 -36.09 17.54
C GLU A 2 -12.49 -36.06 17.36
N THR A 3 -12.05 -35.79 16.14
CA THR A 3 -10.66 -35.45 15.86
C THR A 3 -10.38 -34.10 16.47
N SER A 4 -9.91 -34.06 17.70
CA SER A 4 -9.35 -32.87 18.32
C SER A 4 -8.18 -32.43 17.46
N THR A 5 -8.41 -31.42 16.63
CA THR A 5 -7.31 -30.63 16.02
C THR A 5 -6.40 -30.21 17.16
N PRO A 6 -5.09 -30.52 17.14
CA PRO A 6 -4.20 -30.05 18.18
C PRO A 6 -4.26 -28.53 18.21
N LEU A 7 -4.71 -27.98 19.32
CA LEU A 7 -4.54 -26.57 19.62
C LEU A 7 -3.02 -26.32 19.61
N ILE A 8 -2.52 -25.77 18.53
CA ILE A 8 -1.14 -25.27 18.48
C ILE A 8 -1.09 -24.20 19.56
N MET A 9 -0.50 -24.53 20.72
CA MET A 9 -0.29 -23.56 21.78
C MET A 9 0.77 -22.56 21.26
N GLU A 10 0.27 -21.54 20.60
CA GLU A 10 1.11 -20.48 20.05
C GLU A 10 1.83 -19.79 21.20
N ASN A 11 3.14 -19.84 21.16
CA ASN A 11 3.99 -19.19 22.12
C ASN A 11 3.75 -17.68 22.06
N THR A 12 3.71 -16.99 23.18
CA THR A 12 3.60 -15.53 23.27
C THR A 12 4.65 -14.82 22.40
N SER A 13 5.85 -15.41 22.26
CA SER A 13 6.89 -14.92 21.36
C SER A 13 6.46 -14.90 19.90
N ASP A 14 5.77 -15.95 19.43
CA ASP A 14 5.32 -16.07 18.05
C ASP A 14 4.21 -15.07 17.75
N LYS A 15 3.28 -14.88 18.69
CA LYS A 15 2.23 -13.85 18.58
C LYS A 15 2.83 -12.45 18.49
N ASN A 16 3.80 -12.14 19.34
CA ASN A 16 4.47 -10.86 19.31
C ASN A 16 5.21 -10.65 17.98
N THR A 17 5.97 -11.65 17.54
CA THR A 17 6.73 -11.59 16.28
C THR A 17 5.79 -11.38 15.08
N ALA A 18 4.70 -12.15 15.00
CA ALA A 18 3.71 -12.00 13.95
C ALA A 18 3.00 -10.64 14.00
N THR A 19 2.66 -10.15 15.19
CA THR A 19 2.09 -8.82 15.40
C THR A 19 3.03 -7.72 14.92
N PHE A 20 4.32 -7.80 15.29
CA PHE A 20 5.34 -6.87 14.82
C PHE A 20 5.54 -6.95 13.30
N THR A 21 5.35 -8.11 12.68
CA THR A 21 5.40 -8.25 11.22
C THR A 21 4.34 -7.37 10.55
N HIS A 22 3.10 -7.36 11.06
CA HIS A 22 2.07 -6.46 10.55
C HIS A 22 2.39 -4.99 10.83
N LEU A 23 2.71 -4.64 12.08
CA LEU A 23 3.00 -3.26 12.47
C LEU A 23 4.22 -2.68 11.75
N SER A 24 5.19 -3.52 11.39
CA SER A 24 6.39 -3.08 10.68
C SER A 24 6.10 -2.48 9.32
N THR A 25 4.94 -2.76 8.71
CA THR A 25 4.54 -2.11 7.45
C THR A 25 4.32 -0.60 7.60
N LEU A 26 3.98 -0.13 8.82
CA LEU A 26 3.78 1.29 9.10
C LEU A 26 5.09 2.11 9.03
N THR A 27 6.24 1.44 9.01
CA THR A 27 7.54 2.10 8.81
C THR A 27 7.66 2.81 7.47
N GLN A 28 6.77 2.52 6.50
CA GLN A 28 6.69 3.25 5.23
C GLN A 28 6.50 4.76 5.41
N TYR A 29 5.91 5.20 6.52
CA TYR A 29 5.69 6.62 6.81
C TYR A 29 6.97 7.35 7.29
N ILE A 30 8.03 6.60 7.62
CA ILE A 30 9.31 7.12 8.10
C ILE A 30 10.44 6.78 7.13
N ILE A 31 10.45 5.54 6.61
CA ILE A 31 11.52 5.00 5.78
C ILE A 31 10.92 4.53 4.45
N PRO A 32 11.38 5.04 3.30
CA PRO A 32 10.95 4.55 1.99
C PRO A 32 11.11 3.02 1.88
N PHE A 33 10.09 2.34 1.37
CA PHE A 33 10.04 0.88 1.25
C PHE A 33 10.08 0.10 2.58
N GLY A 34 9.96 0.78 3.73
CA GLY A 34 9.96 0.14 5.04
C GLY A 34 8.86 -0.93 5.19
N ASN A 35 7.72 -0.73 4.54
CA ASN A 35 6.61 -1.69 4.49
C ASN A 35 6.93 -3.03 3.80
N TYR A 36 8.04 -3.13 3.08
CA TYR A 36 8.55 -4.39 2.49
C TYR A 36 9.76 -4.89 3.25
N ILE A 37 10.73 -4.02 3.52
CA ILE A 37 12.02 -4.38 4.11
C ILE A 37 11.83 -5.05 5.47
N PHE A 38 11.11 -4.40 6.39
CA PHE A 38 10.97 -4.91 7.75
C PHE A 38 10.13 -6.19 7.83
N PRO A 39 8.94 -6.30 7.19
CA PRO A 39 8.21 -7.56 7.19
C PRO A 39 8.99 -8.72 6.56
N ILE A 40 9.76 -8.47 5.48
CA ILE A 40 10.60 -9.51 4.85
C ILE A 40 11.67 -9.99 5.83
N LEU A 41 12.36 -9.08 6.51
CA LEU A 41 13.41 -9.42 7.47
C LEU A 41 12.85 -10.26 8.63
N ILE A 42 11.72 -9.85 9.21
CA ILE A 42 11.08 -10.59 10.30
C ILE A 42 10.63 -11.96 9.79
N TRP A 43 9.87 -12.01 8.70
CA TRP A 43 9.36 -13.25 8.14
C TRP A 43 10.47 -14.24 7.80
N THR A 44 11.51 -13.83 7.08
CA THR A 44 12.62 -14.72 6.70
C THR A 44 13.39 -15.27 7.88
N SER A 45 13.48 -14.52 8.99
CA SER A 45 14.17 -14.94 10.22
C SER A 45 13.39 -15.98 11.03
N TYR A 46 12.06 -16.05 10.87
CA TYR A 46 11.19 -16.84 11.73
C TYR A 46 10.28 -17.84 10.99
N LYS A 47 10.14 -17.76 9.65
CA LYS A 47 9.22 -18.60 8.85
C LYS A 47 9.42 -20.11 9.06
N ASP A 48 10.66 -20.54 9.27
CA ASP A 48 11.00 -21.95 9.43
C ASP A 48 10.89 -22.41 10.89
N LYS A 49 10.65 -21.49 11.83
CA LYS A 49 10.56 -21.75 13.28
C LYS A 49 9.12 -21.74 13.77
N SER A 50 8.22 -21.05 13.09
CA SER A 50 6.82 -20.88 13.50
C SER A 50 5.90 -20.78 12.29
N GLU A 51 4.98 -21.76 12.16
CA GLU A 51 3.93 -21.72 11.13
C GLU A 51 3.02 -20.50 11.28
N PHE A 52 2.78 -20.05 12.51
CA PHE A 52 2.00 -18.86 12.79
C PHE A 52 2.66 -17.61 12.21
N VAL A 53 3.96 -17.42 12.47
CA VAL A 53 4.72 -16.30 11.91
C VAL A 53 4.83 -16.43 10.39
N ASN A 54 5.00 -17.64 9.87
CA ASN A 54 5.04 -17.90 8.43
C ASN A 54 3.73 -17.48 7.75
N HIS A 55 2.57 -17.88 8.31
CA HIS A 55 1.26 -17.49 7.81
C HIS A 55 1.10 -15.97 7.77
N HIS A 56 1.36 -15.29 8.89
CA HIS A 56 1.18 -13.84 9.00
C HIS A 56 2.17 -13.07 8.13
N GLY A 57 3.41 -13.53 8.00
CA GLY A 57 4.40 -12.93 7.11
C GLY A 57 3.96 -12.98 5.65
N LYS A 58 3.48 -14.15 5.17
CA LYS A 58 2.92 -14.29 3.81
C LYS A 58 1.72 -13.37 3.60
N GLN A 59 0.80 -13.30 4.58
CA GLN A 59 -0.38 -12.43 4.50
C GLN A 59 0.04 -10.94 4.41
N THR A 60 0.97 -10.51 5.24
CA THR A 60 1.48 -9.13 5.25
C THR A 60 2.12 -8.78 3.91
N LEU A 61 3.02 -9.61 3.41
CA LEU A 61 3.73 -9.34 2.16
C LEU A 61 2.80 -9.39 0.95
N ASN A 62 1.90 -10.36 0.88
CA ASN A 62 0.91 -10.44 -0.19
C ASN A 62 0.00 -9.21 -0.22
N PHE A 63 -0.42 -8.72 0.95
CA PHE A 63 -1.22 -7.52 1.08
C PHE A 63 -0.45 -6.29 0.58
N GLN A 64 0.80 -6.10 1.00
CA GLN A 64 1.63 -4.98 0.56
C GLN A 64 1.91 -5.02 -0.95
N LEU A 65 2.16 -6.19 -1.53
CA LEU A 65 2.34 -6.36 -2.98
C LEU A 65 1.05 -6.07 -3.75
N SER A 66 -0.11 -6.46 -3.20
CA SER A 66 -1.41 -6.14 -3.80
C SER A 66 -1.67 -4.63 -3.80
N LEU A 67 -1.38 -3.95 -2.69
CA LEU A 67 -1.49 -2.49 -2.60
C LEU A 67 -0.53 -1.77 -3.57
N LEU A 68 0.69 -2.29 -3.74
CA LEU A 68 1.63 -1.78 -4.74
C LEU A 68 1.03 -1.88 -6.14
N LEU A 69 0.48 -3.04 -6.49
CA LEU A 69 -0.14 -3.24 -7.80
C LEU A 69 -1.31 -2.28 -8.03
N TYR A 70 -2.21 -2.14 -7.05
CA TYR A 70 -3.34 -1.19 -7.14
C TYR A 70 -2.87 0.25 -7.24
N SER A 71 -1.87 0.63 -6.45
CA SER A 71 -1.26 1.97 -6.50
C SER A 71 -0.60 2.25 -7.84
N LEU A 72 0.06 1.25 -8.44
CA LEU A 72 0.67 1.37 -9.76
C LEU A 72 -0.38 1.59 -10.86
N VAL A 73 -1.50 0.85 -10.80
CA VAL A 73 -2.62 1.03 -11.75
C VAL A 73 -3.19 2.45 -11.66
N LEU A 74 -3.41 2.95 -10.43
CA LEU A 74 -3.89 4.32 -10.24
C LEU A 74 -2.88 5.37 -10.72
N ALA A 75 -1.59 5.14 -10.49
CA ALA A 75 -0.52 6.01 -10.96
C ALA A 75 -0.41 6.04 -12.49
N LEU A 76 -0.60 4.90 -13.17
CA LEU A 76 -0.63 4.80 -14.63
C LEU A 76 -1.80 5.59 -15.25
N ILE A 77 -2.86 5.84 -14.50
CA ILE A 77 -3.97 6.70 -14.92
C ILE A 77 -3.67 8.17 -14.57
N ALA A 78 -3.31 8.43 -13.32
CA ALA A 78 -3.16 9.80 -12.81
C ALA A 78 -1.99 10.53 -13.46
N ILE A 79 -0.81 9.90 -13.58
CA ILE A 79 0.40 10.56 -14.06
C ILE A 79 0.24 11.09 -15.50
N PRO A 80 -0.19 10.30 -16.50
CA PRO A 80 -0.38 10.81 -17.86
C PRO A 80 -1.42 11.93 -17.93
N VAL A 81 -2.50 11.83 -17.15
CA VAL A 81 -3.54 12.85 -17.10
C VAL A 81 -2.99 14.18 -16.59
N PHE A 82 -2.26 14.16 -15.45
CA PHE A 82 -1.66 15.38 -14.91
C PHE A 82 -0.58 15.96 -15.83
N VAL A 83 0.23 15.09 -16.45
CA VAL A 83 1.23 15.52 -17.43
C VAL A 83 0.55 16.19 -18.64
N ALA A 84 -0.53 15.61 -19.17
CA ALA A 84 -1.28 16.20 -20.29
C ALA A 84 -1.85 17.56 -19.91
N VAL A 85 -2.51 17.68 -18.75
CA VAL A 85 -3.04 18.95 -18.25
C VAL A 85 -1.93 19.97 -18.07
N PHE A 86 -0.80 19.57 -17.50
CA PHE A 86 0.35 20.46 -17.30
C PHE A 86 0.91 20.97 -18.63
N LEU A 87 1.15 20.08 -19.59
CA LEU A 87 1.71 20.46 -20.90
C LEU A 87 0.75 21.37 -21.71
N GLN A 88 -0.57 21.14 -21.61
CA GLN A 88 -1.56 22.00 -22.29
C GLN A 88 -1.62 23.42 -21.73
N ASN A 89 -1.25 23.60 -20.46
CA ASN A 89 -1.28 24.91 -19.80
C ASN A 89 0.10 25.57 -19.71
N LEU A 90 1.18 24.92 -20.21
CA LEU A 90 2.49 25.55 -20.31
C LEU A 90 2.51 26.58 -21.46
N PRO A 91 2.95 27.82 -21.22
CA PRO A 91 3.17 28.80 -22.28
C PRO A 91 4.44 28.40 -23.05
N MET A 92 4.33 27.47 -23.99
CA MET A 92 5.48 27.01 -24.79
C MET A 92 6.14 28.17 -25.57
N GLU A 93 5.37 29.19 -25.96
CA GLU A 93 5.90 30.39 -26.62
C GLU A 93 6.85 31.21 -25.70
N ALA A 94 6.64 31.16 -24.38
CA ALA A 94 7.50 31.86 -23.41
C ALA A 94 8.90 31.23 -23.27
N PHE A 95 9.05 29.96 -23.64
CA PHE A 95 10.37 29.29 -23.65
C PHE A 95 11.24 29.68 -24.86
N PHE A 96 10.60 30.11 -25.96
CA PHE A 96 11.31 30.43 -27.22
C PHE A 96 11.44 31.93 -27.47
N ASN A 97 10.64 32.78 -26.84
CA ASN A 97 10.66 34.21 -26.92
C ASN A 97 10.97 34.80 -25.54
N ASP A 98 12.22 35.24 -25.40
CA ASP A 98 12.83 35.79 -24.18
C ASP A 98 12.17 37.13 -23.78
N HIS A 99 10.99 37.15 -23.17
CA HIS A 99 10.49 38.29 -22.37
C HIS A 99 9.09 37.99 -21.82
N ASN A 100 9.01 38.00 -20.49
CA ASN A 100 7.78 37.91 -19.66
C ASN A 100 7.14 36.54 -19.55
N PHE A 101 7.58 35.81 -18.53
CA PHE A 101 6.91 34.59 -18.06
C PHE A 101 5.59 34.99 -17.37
N GLU A 102 4.54 35.20 -18.14
CA GLU A 102 3.18 35.31 -17.61
C GLU A 102 2.57 33.93 -17.54
N ILE A 103 2.27 33.44 -16.32
CA ILE A 103 1.42 32.27 -16.14
C ILE A 103 0.02 32.65 -16.66
N ARG A 104 -0.30 32.23 -17.86
CA ARG A 104 -1.64 32.34 -18.41
C ARG A 104 -2.64 31.67 -17.48
N ASN A 105 -3.80 32.27 -17.28
CA ASN A 105 -4.87 31.72 -16.46
C ASN A 105 -5.08 30.25 -16.79
N PHE A 106 -4.94 29.37 -15.80
CA PHE A 106 -5.14 27.93 -15.94
C PHE A 106 -6.59 27.68 -16.44
N ASP A 107 -6.74 27.06 -17.59
CA ASP A 107 -8.06 26.75 -18.15
C ASP A 107 -8.68 25.53 -17.45
N PHE A 108 -9.41 25.78 -16.38
CA PHE A 108 -10.15 24.76 -15.64
C PHE A 108 -11.29 24.17 -16.47
N GLN A 109 -11.99 24.96 -17.28
CA GLN A 109 -13.16 24.50 -18.02
C GLN A 109 -12.76 23.54 -19.15
N GLY A 110 -11.71 23.87 -19.90
CA GLY A 110 -11.20 23.01 -20.96
C GLY A 110 -10.62 21.69 -20.44
N ASN A 111 -10.14 21.67 -19.20
CA ASN A 111 -9.50 20.50 -18.59
C ASN A 111 -10.39 19.73 -17.60
N ILE A 112 -11.66 20.10 -17.41
CA ILE A 112 -12.52 19.53 -16.36
C ILE A 112 -12.63 18.00 -16.44
N GLY A 113 -12.72 17.43 -17.63
CA GLY A 113 -12.79 15.98 -17.83
C GLY A 113 -11.54 15.25 -17.37
N LEU A 114 -10.36 15.75 -17.76
CA LEU A 114 -9.07 15.19 -17.36
C LEU A 114 -8.83 15.36 -15.87
N LEU A 115 -9.13 16.54 -15.31
CA LEU A 115 -9.02 16.82 -13.89
C LEU A 115 -9.93 15.92 -13.06
N THR A 116 -11.13 15.61 -13.55
CA THR A 116 -12.04 14.68 -12.85
C THR A 116 -11.46 13.27 -12.82
N ILE A 117 -10.92 12.76 -13.93
CA ILE A 117 -10.32 11.43 -14.00
C ILE A 117 -9.07 11.35 -13.09
N GLY A 118 -8.15 12.29 -13.25
CA GLY A 118 -6.93 12.34 -12.42
C GLY A 118 -7.24 12.54 -10.95
N GLY A 119 -8.15 13.45 -10.61
CA GLY A 119 -8.58 13.70 -9.25
C GLY A 119 -9.25 12.48 -8.61
N THR A 120 -10.09 11.76 -9.34
CA THR A 120 -10.69 10.51 -8.86
C THR A 120 -9.62 9.46 -8.55
N ALA A 121 -8.62 9.31 -9.41
CA ALA A 121 -7.52 8.37 -9.16
C ALA A 121 -6.73 8.73 -7.89
N VAL A 122 -6.47 10.02 -7.66
CA VAL A 122 -5.80 10.51 -6.43
C VAL A 122 -6.66 10.25 -5.18
N VAL A 123 -7.96 10.50 -5.24
CA VAL A 123 -8.88 10.22 -4.13
C VAL A 123 -8.91 8.72 -3.82
N LEU A 124 -9.01 7.87 -4.83
CA LEU A 124 -8.96 6.41 -4.65
C LEU A 124 -7.65 5.96 -4.05
N PHE A 125 -6.52 6.53 -4.47
CA PHE A 125 -5.21 6.25 -3.85
C PHE A 125 -5.17 6.66 -2.37
N GLY A 126 -5.71 7.83 -2.02
CA GLY A 126 -5.82 8.27 -0.64
C GLY A 126 -6.69 7.34 0.21
N LEU A 127 -7.84 6.92 -0.30
CA LEU A 127 -8.72 5.95 0.36
C LEU A 127 -8.02 4.60 0.57
N LEU A 128 -7.26 4.12 -0.44
CA LEU A 128 -6.46 2.91 -0.32
C LEU A 128 -5.47 2.98 0.85
N LYS A 129 -4.80 4.13 1.03
CA LYS A 129 -3.85 4.34 2.14
C LYS A 129 -4.53 4.41 3.50
N VAL A 130 -5.71 5.00 3.58
CA VAL A 130 -6.52 5.02 4.81
C VAL A 130 -6.97 3.60 5.18
N VAL A 131 -7.50 2.85 4.22
CA VAL A 131 -7.93 1.46 4.42
C VAL A 131 -6.74 0.57 4.82
N GLU A 132 -5.58 0.73 4.17
CA GLU A 132 -4.34 0.03 4.52
C GLU A 132 -4.01 0.23 6.00
N PHE A 133 -3.99 1.48 6.46
CA PHE A 133 -3.65 1.80 7.85
C PHE A 133 -4.57 1.08 8.84
N PHE A 134 -5.88 1.17 8.65
CA PHE A 134 -6.84 0.51 9.55
C PHE A 134 -6.76 -1.01 9.50
N LEU A 135 -6.56 -1.60 8.31
CA LEU A 135 -6.43 -3.05 8.17
C LEU A 135 -5.15 -3.59 8.83
N VAL A 136 -4.04 -2.85 8.76
CA VAL A 136 -2.79 -3.22 9.45
C VAL A 136 -2.99 -3.23 10.97
N ILE A 137 -3.61 -2.20 11.52
CA ILE A 137 -3.92 -2.15 12.96
C ILE A 137 -4.86 -3.29 13.36
N TYR A 138 -5.93 -3.52 12.59
CA TYR A 138 -6.88 -4.59 12.85
C TYR A 138 -6.22 -5.98 12.79
N ALA A 139 -5.40 -6.23 11.77
CA ALA A 139 -4.62 -7.47 11.64
C ALA A 139 -3.71 -7.68 12.87
N SER A 140 -3.02 -6.61 13.31
CA SER A 140 -2.13 -6.67 14.47
C SER A 140 -2.86 -7.04 15.75
N ILE A 141 -4.08 -6.49 15.97
CA ILE A 141 -4.93 -6.83 17.13
C ILE A 141 -5.35 -8.30 17.07
N LYS A 142 -5.82 -8.77 15.90
CA LYS A 142 -6.21 -10.17 15.70
C LYS A 142 -5.05 -11.13 15.97
N THR A 143 -3.89 -10.82 15.41
CA THR A 143 -2.66 -11.61 15.56
C THR A 143 -2.18 -11.65 17.01
N SER A 144 -2.25 -10.55 17.75
CA SER A 144 -1.85 -10.50 19.16
C SER A 144 -2.74 -11.39 20.04
N ASN A 145 -4.00 -11.61 19.65
CA ASN A 145 -4.91 -12.53 20.29
C ASN A 145 -4.66 -14.01 19.89
N GLY A 146 -3.73 -14.28 18.96
CA GLY A 146 -3.44 -15.62 18.44
C GLY A 146 -4.39 -16.06 17.34
N GLU A 147 -5.13 -15.15 16.72
CA GLU A 147 -6.04 -15.45 15.62
C GLU A 147 -5.32 -15.40 14.27
N LEU A 148 -5.57 -16.39 13.41
CA LEU A 148 -5.14 -16.32 12.02
C LEU A 148 -5.94 -15.26 11.27
N TYR A 149 -5.24 -14.29 10.71
CA TYR A 149 -5.85 -13.21 9.96
C TYR A 149 -5.51 -13.30 8.47
N LYS A 150 -6.50 -13.05 7.63
CA LYS A 150 -6.34 -12.95 6.18
C LYS A 150 -6.84 -11.58 5.73
N TYR A 151 -5.97 -10.83 5.07
CA TYR A 151 -6.34 -9.52 4.54
C TYR A 151 -7.36 -9.63 3.41
N PRO A 152 -8.37 -8.75 3.38
CA PRO A 152 -9.25 -8.61 2.22
C PRO A 152 -8.47 -8.05 1.02
N LEU A 153 -8.98 -8.30 -0.19
CA LEU A 153 -8.42 -7.78 -1.45
C LEU A 153 -6.94 -8.15 -1.69
N THR A 154 -6.49 -9.26 -1.10
CA THR A 154 -5.10 -9.72 -1.22
C THR A 154 -4.95 -10.72 -2.34
N ILE A 155 -3.99 -10.51 -3.23
CA ILE A 155 -3.56 -11.44 -4.27
C ILE A 155 -2.45 -12.32 -3.69
N PRO A 156 -2.57 -13.65 -3.73
CA PRO A 156 -1.57 -14.56 -3.16
C PRO A 156 -0.36 -14.72 -4.09
N PHE A 157 0.58 -13.78 -4.04
CA PHE A 157 1.84 -13.84 -4.77
C PHE A 157 2.79 -14.88 -4.17
N ILE A 158 2.83 -14.94 -2.82
CA ILE A 158 3.65 -15.88 -2.05
C ILE A 158 2.72 -16.98 -1.53
N LYS A 159 2.97 -18.21 -1.93
CA LYS A 159 2.19 -19.40 -1.55
C LYS A 159 2.77 -20.12 -0.35
#